data_69d37cab6f4d055001cc71afe2bd554c
#
_entry.id   69d37cab6f4d055001cc71afe2bd554c
#
_cell.length_a   1.000
_cell.length_b   1.000
_cell.length_c   1.000
_cell.angle_alpha   90.00
_cell.angle_beta   90.00
_cell.angle_gamma   90.00
#
_symmetry.space_group_name_H-M   'P 1'
#
loop_
_entity.id
_entity.type
_entity.pdbx_description
1 polymer ?
#
loop_
_entity_poly.entity_id
_entity_poly.type
_entity_poly.pdbx_seq_one_letter_code
_entity_poly.pdbx_strand_id
1 'polypeptide(L)'
;MPLYVLLVLLIPFSVVAEKTKGEQRIRIGAASSLQFALNEIAAAFSVETGHREPQIVYGSSGNLFRQIMQGAGFDIYISADSELVARLVSADKTVGQGMQFGLGGLVLYIGNSTQLESGMSLSGLRRALATGTVVRNEKAISFKLAIANPRHAPYGRAAQQALETLQLWQQARPHLVFGEKVSQAAQFVVSGAAEMALISRSLALSEPLRNAGHFIEIDSNNHKPVIQSMALLDGSSAASRDFFAFVQSSAQAENILQQYGLR
;
A
#
# COMPACT_ATOMS: atom_id res chain seq x y z
N MET A 1 -2.44 -70.41 -51.13
CA MET A 1 -2.76 -69.07 -50.61
C MET A 1 -1.93 -68.78 -49.36
N PRO A 2 -0.94 -67.88 -49.39
CA PRO A 2 -0.16 -67.56 -48.23
C PRO A 2 -0.86 -66.50 -47.40
N LEU A 3 -0.95 -66.76 -46.10
CA LEU A 3 -1.51 -65.91 -45.06
C LEU A 3 -0.40 -64.88 -44.62
N TYR A 4 -0.61 -63.57 -44.94
CA TYR A 4 0.25 -62.52 -44.50
C TYR A 4 -0.19 -62.10 -43.09
N VAL A 5 0.69 -62.39 -42.07
CA VAL A 5 0.53 -61.87 -40.72
C VAL A 5 1.11 -60.46 -40.65
N LEU A 6 0.23 -59.47 -40.47
CA LEU A 6 0.62 -58.06 -40.28
C LEU A 6 1.05 -57.85 -38.85
N LEU A 7 2.37 -57.69 -38.62
CA LEU A 7 2.95 -57.40 -37.31
C LEU A 7 2.83 -55.89 -37.06
N VAL A 8 1.87 -55.45 -36.21
CA VAL A 8 1.75 -54.07 -35.79
C VAL A 8 2.70 -53.82 -34.63
N LEU A 9 3.79 -53.09 -34.88
CA LEU A 9 4.73 -52.62 -33.90
C LEU A 9 4.06 -51.44 -33.11
N LEU A 10 3.61 -51.70 -31.89
CA LEU A 10 3.21 -50.72 -30.92
C LEU A 10 4.46 -50.04 -30.34
N ILE A 11 4.79 -48.85 -30.81
CA ILE A 11 5.83 -47.98 -30.18
C ILE A 11 5.20 -47.32 -28.93
N PRO A 12 5.71 -47.55 -27.74
CA PRO A 12 5.22 -46.85 -26.58
C PRO A 12 5.65 -45.37 -26.68
N PHE A 13 4.67 -44.49 -26.85
CA PHE A 13 4.87 -43.05 -26.76
C PHE A 13 5.00 -42.73 -25.26
N SER A 14 6.24 -42.72 -24.74
CA SER A 14 6.52 -42.22 -23.39
C SER A 14 6.32 -40.69 -23.41
N VAL A 15 5.14 -40.24 -23.02
CA VAL A 15 4.92 -38.85 -22.66
C VAL A 15 5.70 -38.60 -21.38
N VAL A 16 6.91 -38.06 -21.54
CA VAL A 16 7.65 -37.47 -20.44
C VAL A 16 6.83 -36.24 -20.05
N ALA A 17 6.00 -36.40 -19.04
CA ALA A 17 5.39 -35.28 -18.34
C ALA A 17 6.56 -34.51 -17.69
N GLU A 18 7.05 -33.48 -18.37
CA GLU A 18 7.93 -32.49 -17.80
C GLU A 18 7.17 -31.89 -16.61
N LYS A 19 7.53 -32.33 -15.39
CA LYS A 19 7.10 -31.68 -14.15
C LYS A 19 7.63 -30.26 -14.26
N THR A 20 6.83 -29.35 -14.81
CA THR A 20 7.02 -27.94 -14.59
C THR A 20 7.08 -27.77 -13.08
N LYS A 21 8.27 -27.58 -12.54
CA LYS A 21 8.48 -27.09 -11.17
C LYS A 21 7.58 -25.88 -11.08
N GLY A 22 6.46 -26.00 -10.37
CA GLY A 22 5.51 -24.90 -10.26
C GLY A 22 6.26 -23.68 -9.79
N GLU A 23 6.39 -22.69 -10.67
CA GLU A 23 7.13 -21.47 -10.39
C GLU A 23 6.56 -20.86 -9.10
N GLN A 24 7.37 -20.82 -8.07
CA GLN A 24 6.93 -20.41 -6.74
C GLN A 24 6.45 -18.96 -6.84
N ARG A 25 5.21 -18.73 -6.50
CA ARG A 25 4.60 -17.40 -6.60
C ARG A 25 5.31 -16.44 -5.65
N ILE A 26 5.75 -15.30 -6.17
CA ILE A 26 6.39 -14.23 -5.38
C ILE A 26 5.42 -13.77 -4.27
N ARG A 27 5.88 -13.74 -3.03
CA ARG A 27 5.10 -13.27 -1.87
C ARG A 27 5.65 -11.94 -1.38
N ILE A 28 4.84 -10.89 -1.43
CA ILE A 28 5.23 -9.52 -1.08
C ILE A 28 4.45 -9.07 0.14
N GLY A 29 5.15 -8.61 1.18
CA GLY A 29 4.56 -7.86 2.28
C GLY A 29 4.68 -6.36 1.99
N ALA A 30 3.56 -5.66 1.78
CA ALA A 30 3.59 -4.27 1.32
C ALA A 30 2.75 -3.32 2.18
N ALA A 31 3.24 -2.09 2.33
CA ALA A 31 2.50 -1.00 2.95
C ALA A 31 1.19 -0.75 2.19
N SER A 32 0.08 -0.70 2.92
CA SER A 32 -1.26 -0.59 2.34
C SER A 32 -1.54 0.75 1.66
N SER A 33 -0.68 1.75 1.84
CA SER A 33 -0.70 3.01 1.08
C SER A 33 -0.46 2.80 -0.41
N LEU A 34 0.23 1.72 -0.78
CA LEU A 34 0.68 1.43 -2.14
C LEU A 34 -0.23 0.42 -2.86
N GLN A 35 -1.35 0.01 -2.26
CA GLN A 35 -2.11 -1.15 -2.75
C GLN A 35 -2.54 -1.02 -4.22
N PHE A 36 -3.00 0.15 -4.65
CA PHE A 36 -3.45 0.35 -6.03
C PHE A 36 -2.26 0.42 -7.01
N ALA A 37 -1.25 1.21 -6.68
CA ALA A 37 -0.04 1.30 -7.50
C ALA A 37 0.66 -0.07 -7.66
N LEU A 38 0.82 -0.82 -6.57
CA LEU A 38 1.48 -2.12 -6.62
C LEU A 38 0.65 -3.19 -7.32
N ASN A 39 -0.68 -3.13 -7.30
CA ASN A 39 -1.51 -4.03 -8.10
C ASN A 39 -1.30 -3.78 -9.60
N GLU A 40 -1.25 -2.52 -10.03
CA GLU A 40 -0.96 -2.17 -11.42
C GLU A 40 0.46 -2.56 -11.83
N ILE A 41 1.45 -2.32 -10.96
CA ILE A 41 2.85 -2.73 -11.20
C ILE A 41 2.96 -4.26 -11.30
N ALA A 42 2.27 -5.01 -10.43
CA ALA A 42 2.29 -6.47 -10.44
C ALA A 42 1.67 -7.03 -11.73
N ALA A 43 0.57 -6.45 -12.19
CA ALA A 43 -0.04 -6.81 -13.47
C ALA A 43 0.89 -6.48 -14.65
N ALA A 44 1.49 -5.29 -14.66
CA ALA A 44 2.45 -4.88 -15.69
C ALA A 44 3.66 -5.81 -15.75
N PHE A 45 4.24 -6.15 -14.60
CA PHE A 45 5.33 -7.12 -14.49
C PHE A 45 4.97 -8.48 -15.09
N SER A 46 3.79 -9.00 -14.75
CA SER A 46 3.31 -10.28 -15.27
C SER A 46 3.17 -10.28 -16.80
N VAL A 47 2.64 -9.17 -17.36
CA VAL A 47 2.47 -9.02 -18.82
C VAL A 47 3.82 -8.91 -19.53
N GLU A 48 4.75 -8.11 -18.99
CA GLU A 48 6.04 -7.84 -19.65
C GLU A 48 7.01 -9.03 -19.56
N THR A 49 7.01 -9.75 -18.43
CA THR A 49 8.01 -10.78 -18.16
C THR A 49 7.50 -12.22 -18.36
N GLY A 50 6.20 -12.42 -18.42
CA GLY A 50 5.58 -13.75 -18.44
C GLY A 50 5.58 -14.47 -17.08
N HIS A 51 6.13 -13.88 -16.01
CA HIS A 51 6.04 -14.42 -14.66
C HIS A 51 4.60 -14.39 -14.14
N ARG A 52 4.28 -15.28 -13.22
CA ARG A 52 3.00 -15.24 -12.50
C ARG A 52 2.91 -13.95 -11.67
N GLU A 53 1.72 -13.35 -11.66
CA GLU A 53 1.47 -12.15 -10.84
C GLU A 53 1.79 -12.42 -9.36
N PRO A 54 2.57 -11.53 -8.72
CA PRO A 54 2.90 -11.64 -7.30
C PRO A 54 1.68 -11.69 -6.39
N GLN A 55 1.78 -12.41 -5.29
CA GLN A 55 0.81 -12.36 -4.21
C GLN A 55 1.22 -11.27 -3.21
N ILE A 56 0.42 -10.21 -3.10
CA ILE A 56 0.74 -9.08 -2.22
C ILE A 56 -0.16 -9.10 -0.99
N VAL A 57 0.46 -9.07 0.19
CA VAL A 57 -0.22 -8.93 1.48
C VAL A 57 -0.07 -7.50 1.96
N TYR A 58 -1.17 -6.77 2.01
CA TYR A 58 -1.19 -5.37 2.40
C TYR A 58 -1.42 -5.19 3.91
N GLY A 59 -0.46 -4.53 4.57
CA GLY A 59 -0.51 -4.26 6.00
C GLY A 59 -0.02 -2.85 6.37
N SER A 60 0.06 -2.55 7.66
CA SER A 60 0.91 -1.45 8.11
C SER A 60 2.37 -1.89 8.08
N SER A 61 3.29 -0.99 7.72
CA SER A 61 4.71 -1.32 7.62
C SER A 61 5.26 -1.94 8.91
N GLY A 62 4.91 -1.39 10.07
CA GLY A 62 5.40 -1.92 11.35
C GLY A 62 4.85 -3.31 11.70
N ASN A 63 3.59 -3.65 11.31
CA ASN A 63 3.05 -4.99 11.53
C ASN A 63 3.74 -6.02 10.65
N LEU A 64 3.92 -5.70 9.36
CA LEU A 64 4.64 -6.57 8.42
C LEU A 64 6.10 -6.77 8.84
N PHE A 65 6.79 -5.69 9.27
CA PHE A 65 8.13 -5.79 9.83
C PHE A 65 8.20 -6.80 10.98
N ARG A 66 7.26 -6.72 11.95
CA ARG A 66 7.24 -7.67 13.07
C ARG A 66 7.00 -9.10 12.61
N GLN A 67 6.11 -9.33 11.64
CA GLN A 67 5.87 -10.66 11.06
C GLN A 67 7.13 -11.21 10.40
N ILE A 68 7.88 -10.39 9.64
CA ILE A 68 9.16 -10.78 9.02
C ILE A 68 10.19 -11.15 10.09
N MET A 69 10.31 -10.34 11.15
CA MET A 69 11.21 -10.64 12.26
C MET A 69 10.83 -11.93 13.00
N GLN A 70 9.56 -12.35 12.93
CA GLN A 70 9.05 -13.60 13.47
C GLN A 70 9.11 -14.77 12.47
N GLY A 71 9.69 -14.57 11.28
CA GLY A 71 9.90 -15.62 10.28
C GLY A 71 8.76 -15.77 9.26
N ALA A 72 7.91 -14.76 9.07
CA ALA A 72 6.94 -14.79 7.98
C ALA A 72 7.66 -14.87 6.63
N GLY A 73 7.27 -15.85 5.81
CA GLY A 73 7.90 -16.15 4.53
C GLY A 73 7.43 -15.20 3.42
N PHE A 74 7.93 -13.97 3.42
CA PHE A 74 7.85 -13.05 2.29
C PHE A 74 9.16 -13.06 1.51
N ASP A 75 9.10 -12.80 0.20
CA ASP A 75 10.26 -12.64 -0.66
C ASP A 75 10.71 -11.18 -0.73
N ILE A 76 9.73 -10.25 -0.67
CA ILE A 76 9.97 -8.81 -0.76
C ILE A 76 9.20 -8.12 0.36
N TYR A 77 9.83 -7.15 0.98
CA TYR A 77 9.19 -6.21 1.89
C TYR A 77 9.16 -4.81 1.28
N ILE A 78 7.97 -4.18 1.22
CA ILE A 78 7.77 -2.82 0.72
C ILE A 78 7.15 -1.99 1.84
N SER A 79 7.87 -0.96 2.27
CA SER A 79 7.57 -0.16 3.45
C SER A 79 7.37 1.31 3.11
N ALA A 80 6.44 1.96 3.80
CA ALA A 80 6.32 3.43 3.85
C ALA A 80 7.21 4.05 4.96
N ASP A 81 8.26 3.35 5.36
CA ASP A 81 9.21 3.76 6.39
C ASP A 81 10.57 3.12 6.10
N SER A 82 11.52 3.93 5.66
CA SER A 82 12.88 3.47 5.31
C SER A 82 13.67 2.96 6.53
N GLU A 83 13.36 3.45 7.74
CA GLU A 83 14.03 2.97 8.96
C GLU A 83 13.72 1.49 9.23
N LEU A 84 12.50 1.02 8.89
CA LEU A 84 12.14 -0.39 9.05
C LEU A 84 12.91 -1.28 8.07
N VAL A 85 13.15 -0.82 6.84
CA VAL A 85 14.02 -1.51 5.88
C VAL A 85 15.46 -1.55 6.38
N ALA A 86 16.01 -0.41 6.83
CA ALA A 86 17.36 -0.35 7.39
C ALA A 86 17.55 -1.31 8.60
N ARG A 87 16.52 -1.44 9.45
CA ARG A 87 16.54 -2.40 10.56
C ARG A 87 16.55 -3.87 10.11
N LEU A 88 15.86 -4.21 9.02
CA LEU A 88 15.96 -5.57 8.44
C LEU A 88 17.35 -5.84 7.89
N VAL A 89 17.96 -4.85 7.22
CA VAL A 89 19.34 -4.91 6.75
C VAL A 89 20.30 -5.16 7.92
N SER A 90 20.18 -4.36 8.99
CA SER A 90 21.03 -4.51 10.18
C SER A 90 20.82 -5.83 10.94
N ALA A 91 19.69 -6.49 10.72
CA ALA A 91 19.36 -7.80 11.30
C ALA A 91 19.68 -8.97 10.37
N ASP A 92 20.43 -8.75 9.27
CA ASP A 92 20.79 -9.74 8.26
C ASP A 92 19.58 -10.52 7.71
N LYS A 93 18.44 -9.81 7.52
CA LYS A 93 17.20 -10.38 6.97
C LYS A 93 16.97 -10.06 5.49
N THR A 94 17.94 -9.40 4.85
CA THR A 94 17.80 -8.91 3.47
C THR A 94 18.97 -9.31 2.59
N VAL A 95 18.70 -9.42 1.30
CA VAL A 95 19.73 -9.51 0.28
C VAL A 95 20.08 -8.06 -0.14
N GLY A 96 21.26 -7.60 0.31
CA GLY A 96 21.71 -6.22 0.05
C GLY A 96 21.04 -5.16 0.92
N GLN A 97 21.21 -3.89 0.52
CA GLN A 97 20.86 -2.74 1.35
C GLN A 97 19.39 -2.29 1.23
N GLY A 98 18.63 -2.89 0.33
CA GLY A 98 17.32 -2.35 -0.04
C GLY A 98 17.44 -1.06 -0.84
N MET A 99 16.30 -0.48 -1.23
CA MET A 99 16.27 0.78 -1.98
C MET A 99 15.10 1.66 -1.56
N GLN A 100 15.29 2.97 -1.69
CA GLN A 100 14.21 3.95 -1.64
C GLN A 100 13.72 4.21 -3.07
N PHE A 101 12.39 4.30 -3.26
CA PHE A 101 11.81 4.49 -4.60
C PHE A 101 10.76 5.59 -4.68
N GLY A 102 10.49 6.29 -3.58
CA GLY A 102 9.57 7.41 -3.63
C GLY A 102 9.32 8.10 -2.31
N LEU A 103 8.67 9.23 -2.38
CA LEU A 103 8.19 10.02 -1.25
C LEU A 103 6.67 10.04 -1.27
N GLY A 104 6.05 9.71 -0.15
CA GLY A 104 4.60 9.69 -0.02
C GLY A 104 4.05 10.96 0.61
N GLY A 105 3.01 11.56 0.00
CA GLY A 105 2.27 12.69 0.55
C GLY A 105 1.20 12.27 1.55
N LEU A 106 0.90 13.15 2.51
CA LEU A 106 -0.23 13.05 3.44
C LEU A 106 -1.35 13.99 2.98
N VAL A 107 -2.59 13.55 3.04
CA VAL A 107 -3.76 14.35 2.66
C VAL A 107 -4.87 14.23 3.70
N LEU A 108 -5.67 15.30 3.85
CA LEU A 108 -6.97 15.23 4.48
C LEU A 108 -8.00 14.82 3.42
N TYR A 109 -8.51 13.62 3.52
CA TYR A 109 -9.54 13.07 2.66
C TYR A 109 -10.92 13.26 3.28
N ILE A 110 -11.89 13.71 2.49
CA ILE A 110 -13.23 14.10 2.92
C ILE A 110 -14.23 13.37 2.03
N GLY A 111 -15.18 12.66 2.62
CA GLY A 111 -16.24 11.97 1.89
C GLY A 111 -17.21 12.94 1.18
N ASN A 112 -17.70 12.57 0.00
CA ASN A 112 -18.59 13.42 -0.83
C ASN A 112 -19.84 13.91 -0.12
N SER A 113 -20.34 13.16 0.86
CA SER A 113 -21.53 13.54 1.64
C SER A 113 -21.24 14.57 2.74
N THR A 114 -19.96 14.89 2.99
CA THR A 114 -19.52 15.76 4.09
C THR A 114 -19.17 17.14 3.56
N GLN A 115 -19.75 18.17 4.16
CA GLN A 115 -19.47 19.58 3.87
C GLN A 115 -18.78 20.21 5.06
N LEU A 116 -17.70 20.95 4.80
CA LEU A 116 -17.02 21.77 5.80
C LEU A 116 -17.51 23.22 5.68
N GLU A 117 -17.99 23.80 6.78
CA GLU A 117 -18.58 25.15 6.80
C GLU A 117 -17.65 26.25 6.26
N SER A 118 -16.33 26.10 6.41
CA SER A 118 -15.35 27.07 5.94
C SER A 118 -14.72 26.68 4.58
N GLY A 119 -15.44 25.86 3.80
CA GLY A 119 -14.93 25.33 2.52
C GLY A 119 -13.88 24.25 2.69
N MET A 120 -13.39 23.77 1.53
CA MET A 120 -12.45 22.66 1.39
C MET A 120 -11.02 23.08 1.72
N SER A 121 -10.73 23.27 3.01
CA SER A 121 -9.45 23.79 3.49
C SER A 121 -9.15 23.31 4.92
N LEU A 122 -7.92 23.50 5.36
CA LEU A 122 -7.55 23.22 6.76
C LEU A 122 -8.29 24.11 7.76
N SER A 123 -8.77 25.29 7.35
CA SER A 123 -9.65 26.11 8.21
C SER A 123 -10.99 25.43 8.47
N GLY A 124 -11.51 24.70 7.48
CA GLY A 124 -12.70 23.86 7.66
C GLY A 124 -12.49 22.74 8.67
N LEU A 125 -11.35 22.04 8.62
CA LEU A 125 -10.98 21.07 9.65
C LEU A 125 -10.88 21.72 11.04
N ARG A 126 -10.20 22.87 11.16
CA ARG A 126 -10.07 23.60 12.44
C ARG A 126 -11.44 23.94 13.03
N ARG A 127 -12.36 24.43 12.19
CA ARG A 127 -13.71 24.75 12.63
C ARG A 127 -14.47 23.49 13.05
N ALA A 128 -14.42 22.42 12.27
CA ALA A 128 -15.05 21.15 12.62
C ALA A 128 -14.55 20.61 13.96
N LEU A 129 -13.23 20.68 14.21
CA LEU A 129 -12.64 20.28 15.49
C LEU A 129 -13.09 21.18 16.65
N ALA A 130 -13.25 22.49 16.42
CA ALA A 130 -13.67 23.43 17.45
C ALA A 130 -15.17 23.28 17.81
N THR A 131 -16.03 22.98 16.84
CA THR A 131 -17.47 22.80 17.04
C THR A 131 -17.88 21.37 17.37
N GLY A 132 -17.03 20.39 17.04
CA GLY A 132 -17.32 18.95 17.16
C GLY A 132 -18.29 18.45 16.10
N THR A 133 -18.62 19.27 15.08
CA THR A 133 -19.65 18.96 14.07
C THR A 133 -19.20 19.27 12.66
N VAL A 134 -19.80 18.56 11.70
CA VAL A 134 -19.77 18.83 10.25
C VAL A 134 -21.19 18.75 9.69
N VAL A 135 -21.38 19.26 8.49
CA VAL A 135 -22.65 19.10 7.77
C VAL A 135 -22.59 17.86 6.88
N ARG A 136 -23.56 16.97 7.02
CA ARG A 136 -23.76 15.81 6.14
C ARG A 136 -25.24 15.71 5.77
N ASN A 137 -25.53 15.69 4.47
CA ASN A 137 -26.88 15.68 3.94
C ASN A 137 -27.74 16.79 4.58
N GLU A 138 -27.23 18.04 4.58
CA GLU A 138 -27.89 19.25 5.12
C GLU A 138 -28.14 19.25 6.65
N LYS A 139 -27.59 18.28 7.38
CA LYS A 139 -27.73 18.18 8.83
C LYS A 139 -26.37 18.28 9.50
N ALA A 140 -26.30 19.08 10.56
CA ALA A 140 -25.17 19.10 11.45
C ALA A 140 -25.10 17.77 12.23
N ILE A 141 -23.96 17.11 12.14
CA ILE A 141 -23.69 15.84 12.83
C ILE A 141 -22.35 15.89 13.56
N SER A 142 -22.22 15.14 14.64
CA SER A 142 -20.92 14.84 15.22
C SER A 142 -20.10 14.02 14.21
N PHE A 143 -18.80 14.33 14.09
CA PHE A 143 -17.96 13.67 13.08
C PHE A 143 -16.86 12.82 13.71
N LYS A 144 -16.29 11.95 12.90
CA LYS A 144 -15.09 11.17 13.19
C LYS A 144 -14.00 11.49 12.19
N LEU A 145 -12.77 11.59 12.69
CA LEU A 145 -11.55 11.73 11.90
C LEU A 145 -10.76 10.41 11.97
N ALA A 146 -10.69 9.71 10.86
CA ALA A 146 -9.96 8.45 10.78
C ALA A 146 -8.47 8.69 10.54
N ILE A 147 -7.62 7.98 11.27
CA ILE A 147 -6.18 7.89 10.99
C ILE A 147 -5.72 6.43 11.14
N ALA A 148 -4.62 6.06 10.50
CA ALA A 148 -3.98 4.79 10.82
C ALA A 148 -3.37 4.84 12.23
N ASN A 149 -3.24 3.67 12.89
CA ASN A 149 -2.70 3.62 14.24
C ASN A 149 -1.20 4.02 14.26
N PRO A 150 -0.83 5.14 14.93
CA PRO A 150 0.54 5.67 14.92
C PRO A 150 1.58 4.71 15.50
N ARG A 151 1.17 3.74 16.34
CA ARG A 151 2.08 2.78 16.98
C ARG A 151 2.84 1.92 15.96
N HIS A 152 2.26 1.67 14.78
CA HIS A 152 2.84 0.76 13.79
C HIS A 152 2.64 1.19 12.33
N ALA A 153 1.82 2.22 12.06
CA ALA A 153 1.57 2.70 10.70
C ALA A 153 2.29 4.03 10.44
N PRO A 154 3.16 4.11 9.42
CA PRO A 154 3.90 5.34 9.09
C PRO A 154 2.99 6.53 8.82
N TYR A 155 1.93 6.35 8.05
CA TYR A 155 0.93 7.41 7.80
C TYR A 155 0.12 7.78 9.04
N GLY A 156 -0.01 6.89 10.02
CA GLY A 156 -0.58 7.22 11.33
C GLY A 156 0.34 8.16 12.12
N ARG A 157 1.66 7.89 12.11
CA ARG A 157 2.66 8.79 12.71
C ARG A 157 2.70 10.14 12.01
N ALA A 158 2.69 10.15 10.66
CA ALA A 158 2.63 11.39 9.90
C ALA A 158 1.37 12.20 10.20
N ALA A 159 0.20 11.56 10.29
CA ALA A 159 -1.06 12.20 10.66
C ALA A 159 -1.00 12.80 12.08
N GLN A 160 -0.47 12.06 13.05
CA GLN A 160 -0.28 12.58 14.42
C GLN A 160 0.65 13.77 14.42
N GLN A 161 1.82 13.69 13.78
CA GLN A 161 2.80 14.79 13.71
C GLN A 161 2.18 16.03 13.05
N ALA A 162 1.44 15.85 11.93
CA ALA A 162 0.78 16.95 11.27
C ALA A 162 -0.24 17.65 12.18
N LEU A 163 -1.05 16.89 12.90
CA LEU A 163 -2.01 17.45 13.85
C LEU A 163 -1.32 18.13 15.05
N GLU A 164 -0.18 17.60 15.51
CA GLU A 164 0.63 18.21 16.56
C GLU A 164 1.26 19.52 16.09
N THR A 165 1.90 19.55 14.92
CA THR A 165 2.50 20.76 14.32
C THR A 165 1.46 21.84 14.08
N LEU A 166 0.27 21.46 13.63
CA LEU A 166 -0.86 22.37 13.41
C LEU A 166 -1.56 22.78 14.70
N GLN A 167 -1.13 22.26 15.87
CA GLN A 167 -1.74 22.47 17.20
C GLN A 167 -3.21 21.98 17.27
N LEU A 168 -3.54 20.93 16.53
CA LEU A 168 -4.89 20.35 16.46
C LEU A 168 -5.02 19.00 17.18
N TRP A 169 -3.92 18.39 17.61
CA TRP A 169 -3.93 17.02 18.15
C TRP A 169 -4.88 16.87 19.33
N GLN A 170 -4.84 17.79 20.31
CA GLN A 170 -5.68 17.69 21.50
C GLN A 170 -7.18 17.84 21.16
N GLN A 171 -7.50 18.71 20.21
CA GLN A 171 -8.87 18.89 19.74
C GLN A 171 -9.34 17.69 18.91
N ALA A 172 -8.45 17.06 18.14
CA ALA A 172 -8.77 15.91 17.31
C ALA A 172 -9.02 14.63 18.13
N ARG A 173 -8.31 14.45 19.26
CA ARG A 173 -8.36 13.21 20.07
C ARG A 173 -9.75 12.66 20.35
N PRO A 174 -10.75 13.45 20.77
CA PRO A 174 -12.10 12.94 21.02
C PRO A 174 -12.82 12.41 19.76
N HIS A 175 -12.39 12.84 18.59
CA HIS A 175 -12.99 12.49 17.29
C HIS A 175 -12.23 11.41 16.53
N LEU A 176 -11.05 10.97 17.04
CA LEU A 176 -10.21 10.02 16.33
C LEU A 176 -10.80 8.60 16.35
N VAL A 177 -10.77 7.98 15.17
CA VAL A 177 -10.92 6.54 15.00
C VAL A 177 -9.67 5.97 14.34
N PHE A 178 -9.22 4.81 14.83
CA PHE A 178 -7.95 4.24 14.42
C PHE A 178 -8.15 3.02 13.53
N GLY A 179 -7.58 3.07 12.32
CA GLY A 179 -7.43 1.89 11.47
C GLY A 179 -6.10 1.18 11.73
N GLU A 180 -6.07 -0.13 11.62
CA GLU A 180 -4.84 -0.92 11.74
C GLU A 180 -3.82 -0.59 10.63
N LYS A 181 -4.29 -0.11 9.48
CA LYS A 181 -3.50 0.32 8.33
C LYS A 181 -4.15 1.52 7.66
N VAL A 182 -3.39 2.27 6.86
CA VAL A 182 -3.89 3.53 6.26
C VAL A 182 -5.03 3.30 5.26
N SER A 183 -5.05 2.16 4.57
CA SER A 183 -6.17 1.83 3.70
C SER A 183 -7.47 1.56 4.48
N GLN A 184 -7.40 1.11 5.74
CA GLN A 184 -8.59 0.97 6.58
C GLN A 184 -9.11 2.34 7.04
N ALA A 185 -8.21 3.30 7.34
CA ALA A 185 -8.64 4.66 7.64
C ALA A 185 -9.38 5.28 6.43
N ALA A 186 -8.89 5.07 5.20
CA ALA A 186 -9.59 5.47 3.99
C ALA A 186 -10.96 4.77 3.86
N GLN A 187 -11.01 3.46 4.13
CA GLN A 187 -12.25 2.68 4.06
C GLN A 187 -13.32 3.17 5.04
N PHE A 188 -12.95 3.68 6.21
CA PHE A 188 -13.92 4.27 7.14
C PHE A 188 -14.67 5.45 6.53
N VAL A 189 -14.02 6.26 5.69
CA VAL A 189 -14.70 7.36 4.98
C VAL A 189 -15.56 6.84 3.85
N VAL A 190 -15.05 5.93 3.04
CA VAL A 190 -15.81 5.34 1.92
C VAL A 190 -17.08 4.63 2.41
N SER A 191 -17.02 3.97 3.57
CA SER A 191 -18.17 3.29 4.18
C SER A 191 -19.10 4.22 4.98
N GLY A 192 -18.73 5.51 5.17
CA GLY A 192 -19.47 6.45 6.00
C GLY A 192 -19.33 6.22 7.52
N ALA A 193 -18.35 5.38 7.94
CA ALA A 193 -18.03 5.17 9.35
C ALA A 193 -17.21 6.33 9.95
N ALA A 194 -16.59 7.15 9.10
CA ALA A 194 -15.98 8.43 9.43
C ALA A 194 -16.27 9.44 8.30
N GLU A 195 -16.27 10.73 8.61
CA GLU A 195 -16.51 11.80 7.66
C GLU A 195 -15.23 12.25 6.97
N MET A 196 -14.11 12.14 7.67
CA MET A 196 -12.79 12.56 7.19
C MET A 196 -11.71 11.54 7.59
N ALA A 197 -10.59 11.54 6.86
CA ALA A 197 -9.41 10.77 7.22
C ALA A 197 -8.11 11.48 6.83
N LEU A 198 -7.06 11.31 7.62
CA LEU A 198 -5.70 11.63 7.20
C LEU A 198 -5.07 10.35 6.62
N ILE A 199 -4.85 10.35 5.30
CA ILE A 199 -4.41 9.18 4.55
C ILE A 199 -3.27 9.52 3.59
N SER A 200 -2.71 8.50 2.92
CA SER A 200 -1.73 8.72 1.86
C SER A 200 -2.36 9.35 0.63
N ARG A 201 -1.63 10.26 -0.01
CA ARG A 201 -1.99 10.82 -1.31
C ARG A 201 -2.20 9.71 -2.35
N SER A 202 -1.38 8.67 -2.32
CA SER A 202 -1.48 7.55 -3.25
C SER A 202 -2.81 6.79 -3.16
N LEU A 203 -3.38 6.64 -1.97
CA LEU A 203 -4.74 6.10 -1.83
C LEU A 203 -5.78 7.09 -2.36
N ALA A 204 -5.68 8.37 -2.01
CA ALA A 204 -6.64 9.38 -2.43
C ALA A 204 -6.70 9.56 -3.96
N LEU A 205 -5.59 9.30 -4.65
CA LEU A 205 -5.50 9.34 -6.12
C LEU A 205 -6.07 8.09 -6.80
N SER A 206 -6.38 7.02 -6.07
CA SER A 206 -6.99 5.83 -6.67
C SER A 206 -8.42 6.10 -7.15
N GLU A 207 -8.85 5.40 -8.19
CA GLU A 207 -10.18 5.56 -8.77
C GLU A 207 -11.31 5.41 -7.75
N PRO A 208 -11.33 4.39 -6.87
CA PRO A 208 -12.41 4.25 -5.89
C PRO A 208 -12.50 5.43 -4.91
N LEU A 209 -11.35 6.01 -4.50
CA LEU A 209 -11.37 7.12 -3.57
C LEU A 209 -11.67 8.46 -4.28
N ARG A 210 -11.20 8.66 -5.51
CA ARG A 210 -11.58 9.85 -6.30
C ARG A 210 -13.08 9.93 -6.55
N ASN A 211 -13.74 8.79 -6.68
CA ASN A 211 -15.19 8.74 -6.89
C ASN A 211 -15.98 8.92 -5.57
N ALA A 212 -15.39 8.60 -4.42
CA ALA A 212 -16.07 8.61 -3.11
C ALA A 212 -15.79 9.88 -2.28
N GLY A 213 -14.87 10.73 -2.69
CA GLY A 213 -14.48 11.92 -1.94
C GLY A 213 -13.50 12.80 -2.69
N HIS A 214 -12.99 13.77 -1.96
CA HIS A 214 -11.96 14.70 -2.41
C HIS A 214 -10.94 14.89 -1.31
N PHE A 215 -9.80 15.51 -1.61
CA PHE A 215 -8.76 15.68 -0.62
C PHE A 215 -8.10 17.06 -0.67
N ILE A 216 -7.44 17.39 0.45
CA ILE A 216 -6.63 18.59 0.64
C ILE A 216 -5.22 18.11 1.01
N GLU A 217 -4.21 18.64 0.34
CA GLU A 217 -2.82 18.34 0.66
C GLU A 217 -2.45 18.85 2.05
N ILE A 218 -1.73 18.04 2.81
CA ILE A 218 -1.07 18.47 4.03
C ILE A 218 0.37 18.86 3.68
N ASP A 219 0.76 20.08 4.04
CA ASP A 219 2.12 20.55 3.77
C ASP A 219 3.15 19.59 4.39
N SER A 220 4.14 19.19 3.60
CA SER A 220 5.21 18.28 4.00
C SER A 220 6.04 18.76 5.19
N ASN A 221 6.04 20.06 5.49
CA ASN A 221 6.69 20.63 6.67
C ASN A 221 5.96 20.27 7.98
N ASN A 222 4.73 19.80 7.92
CA ASN A 222 3.95 19.43 9.10
C ASN A 222 4.25 18.04 9.65
N HIS A 223 4.99 17.21 8.93
CA HIS A 223 5.34 15.85 9.37
C HIS A 223 6.69 15.41 8.78
N LYS A 224 7.30 14.39 9.39
CA LYS A 224 8.52 13.79 8.83
C LYS A 224 8.22 13.16 7.46
N PRO A 225 9.20 13.13 6.54
CA PRO A 225 9.05 12.49 5.23
C PRO A 225 8.61 11.02 5.35
N VAL A 226 7.63 10.63 4.54
CA VAL A 226 7.16 9.24 4.45
C VAL A 226 7.88 8.57 3.27
N ILE A 227 9.05 8.01 3.54
CA ILE A 227 9.94 7.47 2.50
C ILE A 227 9.52 6.04 2.17
N GLN A 228 9.18 5.82 0.90
CA GLN A 228 8.85 4.49 0.37
C GLN A 228 10.13 3.74 0.06
N SER A 229 10.27 2.55 0.61
CA SER A 229 11.48 1.73 0.49
C SER A 229 11.10 0.27 0.32
N MET A 230 11.96 -0.50 -0.36
CA MET A 230 11.78 -1.94 -0.48
C MET A 230 13.09 -2.70 -0.27
N ALA A 231 12.97 -3.94 0.12
CA ALA A 231 14.10 -4.87 0.24
C ALA A 231 13.71 -6.27 -0.23
N LEU A 232 14.66 -6.95 -0.86
CA LEU A 232 14.63 -8.40 -1.05
C LEU A 232 14.93 -9.05 0.30
N LEU A 233 14.12 -10.01 0.69
CA LEU A 233 14.34 -10.75 1.93
C LEU A 233 15.25 -11.97 1.67
N ASP A 234 15.91 -12.43 2.70
CA ASP A 234 16.75 -13.61 2.63
C ASP A 234 15.93 -14.83 2.17
N GLY A 235 16.51 -15.66 1.30
CA GLY A 235 15.80 -16.78 0.67
C GLY A 235 14.91 -16.42 -0.52
N SER A 236 14.88 -15.15 -0.97
CA SER A 236 14.09 -14.73 -2.12
C SER A 236 14.46 -15.44 -3.42
N SER A 237 13.46 -15.76 -4.25
CA SER A 237 13.61 -16.47 -5.52
C SER A 237 14.23 -15.61 -6.63
N ALA A 238 14.59 -16.21 -7.77
CA ALA A 238 15.00 -15.46 -8.96
C ALA A 238 13.88 -14.52 -9.44
N ALA A 239 12.65 -15.03 -9.53
CA ALA A 239 11.49 -14.23 -9.92
C ALA A 239 11.27 -13.01 -9.02
N SER A 240 11.55 -13.15 -7.71
CA SER A 240 11.46 -12.01 -6.76
C SER A 240 12.53 -10.95 -7.04
N ARG A 241 13.73 -11.37 -7.48
CA ARG A 241 14.78 -10.43 -7.92
C ARG A 241 14.38 -9.70 -9.21
N ASP A 242 13.74 -10.40 -10.13
CA ASP A 242 13.24 -9.81 -11.38
C ASP A 242 12.15 -8.77 -11.08
N PHE A 243 11.21 -9.06 -10.17
CA PHE A 243 10.21 -8.09 -9.74
C PHE A 243 10.85 -6.87 -9.05
N PHE A 244 11.83 -7.09 -8.18
CA PHE A 244 12.57 -6.00 -7.53
C PHE A 244 13.26 -5.10 -8.55
N ALA A 245 13.95 -5.70 -9.53
CA ALA A 245 14.59 -4.97 -10.64
C ALA A 245 13.56 -4.23 -11.50
N PHE A 246 12.40 -4.84 -11.77
CA PHE A 246 11.31 -4.21 -12.51
C PHE A 246 10.80 -2.94 -11.81
N VAL A 247 10.54 -2.98 -10.52
CA VAL A 247 10.14 -1.78 -9.76
C VAL A 247 11.23 -0.71 -9.78
N GLN A 248 12.50 -1.13 -9.80
CA GLN A 248 13.65 -0.23 -9.76
C GLN A 248 13.91 0.49 -11.09
N SER A 249 13.72 -0.19 -12.24
CA SER A 249 14.25 0.27 -13.53
C SER A 249 13.24 0.31 -14.67
N SER A 250 12.01 -0.20 -14.49
CA SER A 250 10.99 -0.15 -15.53
C SER A 250 10.37 1.23 -15.63
N ALA A 251 10.39 1.82 -16.82
CA ALA A 251 9.70 3.08 -17.10
C ALA A 251 8.19 2.97 -16.84
N GLN A 252 7.59 1.78 -17.04
CA GLN A 252 6.18 1.55 -16.77
C GLN A 252 5.91 1.58 -15.25
N ALA A 253 6.77 0.96 -14.43
CA ALA A 253 6.65 1.02 -12.97
C ALA A 253 6.82 2.47 -12.47
N GLU A 254 7.78 3.22 -13.01
CA GLU A 254 7.99 4.63 -12.68
C GLU A 254 6.75 5.48 -13.02
N ASN A 255 6.20 5.32 -14.22
CA ASN A 255 4.98 6.04 -14.64
C ASN A 255 3.79 5.74 -13.71
N ILE A 256 3.59 4.48 -13.32
CA ILE A 256 2.54 4.11 -12.38
C ILE A 256 2.79 4.79 -11.02
N LEU A 257 3.99 4.73 -10.47
CA LEU A 257 4.33 5.39 -9.21
C LEU A 257 4.06 6.91 -9.26
N GLN A 258 4.40 7.58 -10.37
CA GLN A 258 4.14 9.00 -10.57
C GLN A 258 2.65 9.33 -10.63
N GLN A 259 1.82 8.51 -11.30
CA GLN A 259 0.36 8.66 -11.35
C GLN A 259 -0.28 8.60 -9.96
N TYR A 260 0.30 7.81 -9.06
CA TYR A 260 -0.10 7.73 -7.65
C TYR A 260 0.60 8.75 -6.75
N GLY A 261 1.28 9.76 -7.33
CA GLY A 261 1.90 10.85 -6.58
C GLY A 261 3.11 10.45 -5.74
N LEU A 262 3.77 9.36 -6.11
CA LEU A 262 5.02 8.89 -5.50
C LEU A 262 6.20 9.41 -6.33
N ARG A 263 7.15 10.14 -5.71
CA ARG A 263 8.29 10.77 -6.36
C ARG A 263 9.59 10.38 -5.68
#